data_c33ecf24588d829ce7fd1cc2e788ef70
#
_entry.id   c33ecf24588d829ce7fd1cc2e788ef70
#
_cell.length_a   1.000
_cell.length_b   1.000
_cell.length_c   1.000
_cell.angle_alpha   90.00
_cell.angle_beta   90.00
_cell.angle_gamma   90.00
#
_symmetry.space_group_name_H-M   'P 1'
#
loop_
_entity.id
_entity.type
_entity.pdbx_description
1 polymer ?
#
loop_
_entity_poly.entity_id
_entity_poly.type
_entity_poly.pdbx_seq_one_letter_code
_entity_poly.pdbx_strand_id
1 'polypeptide(L)'
;MLSGSVEVYKRVGDEMLVLSRLVKGNIFGEMSLVDDKPRSATIAALEDTEVRILSRERFESMLEQNPRAVIPLLKQVFQRVRYLNQMVTAFCGQASTGTVELAAQPLRLTAETEEAEQAMQGKEIEISKIPFQIGRTSSSSVFGSNDLDIEDTEPYRVSRCHCLITIVDNQYYVVDTVSSRGTVVDGSKIGGREELKRVLLESGKHRLLLGGEESPYVFDLEVP
;
A
#
# COMPACT_ATOMS: atom_id res chain seq x y z
N MET A 1 -0.63 16.11 7.91
CA MET A 1 -1.61 15.75 8.94
C MET A 1 -0.91 15.65 10.29
N LEU A 2 -1.52 16.11 11.36
CA LEU A 2 -0.97 16.05 12.72
C LEU A 2 -1.54 14.86 13.51
N SER A 3 -2.81 14.51 13.25
CA SER A 3 -3.48 13.32 13.81
C SER A 3 -4.64 12.90 12.92
N GLY A 4 -5.20 11.72 13.16
CA GLY A 4 -6.32 11.16 12.44
C GLY A 4 -5.97 10.47 11.13
N SER A 5 -6.99 10.10 10.37
CA SER A 5 -6.88 9.45 9.07
C SER A 5 -7.90 10.01 8.08
N VAL A 6 -7.52 10.05 6.80
CA VAL A 6 -8.38 10.50 5.71
C VAL A 6 -8.31 9.54 4.54
N GLU A 7 -9.40 9.47 3.80
CA GLU A 7 -9.48 8.73 2.55
C GLU A 7 -9.45 9.69 1.37
N VAL A 8 -8.65 9.35 0.36
CA VAL A 8 -8.54 10.09 -0.91
C VAL A 8 -9.30 9.31 -1.96
N TYR A 9 -10.30 9.91 -2.56
CA TYR A 9 -11.11 9.26 -3.58
C TYR A 9 -11.39 10.15 -4.78
N LYS A 10 -11.74 9.54 -5.89
CA LYS A 10 -12.15 10.21 -7.11
C LYS A 10 -13.45 9.58 -7.63
N ARG A 11 -14.39 10.42 -8.06
CA ARG A 11 -15.59 9.93 -8.74
C ARG A 11 -15.26 9.67 -10.21
N VAL A 12 -15.57 8.46 -10.67
CA VAL A 12 -15.43 8.03 -12.07
C VAL A 12 -16.80 7.52 -12.53
N GLY A 13 -17.54 8.34 -13.27
CA GLY A 13 -18.95 8.09 -13.52
C GLY A 13 -19.76 8.13 -12.23
N ASP A 14 -20.51 7.07 -11.95
CA ASP A 14 -21.31 6.91 -10.73
C ASP A 14 -20.57 6.20 -9.60
N GLU A 15 -19.35 5.72 -9.84
CA GLU A 15 -18.56 4.99 -8.87
C GLU A 15 -17.55 5.90 -8.12
N MET A 16 -17.30 5.57 -6.86
CA MET A 16 -16.25 6.19 -6.05
C MET A 16 -15.03 5.28 -6.02
N LEU A 17 -13.96 5.72 -6.68
CA LEU A 17 -12.68 5.04 -6.66
C LEU A 17 -11.82 5.57 -5.51
N VAL A 18 -11.57 4.75 -4.51
CA VAL A 18 -10.62 5.05 -3.43
C VAL A 18 -9.20 4.94 -3.97
N LEU A 19 -8.45 6.04 -3.90
CA LEU A 19 -7.08 6.12 -4.40
C LEU A 19 -6.05 5.80 -3.32
N SER A 20 -6.29 6.25 -2.08
CA SER A 20 -5.41 5.99 -0.95
C SER A 20 -6.05 6.40 0.38
N ARG A 21 -5.52 5.87 1.48
CA ARG A 21 -5.75 6.38 2.84
C ARG A 21 -4.48 7.05 3.34
N LEU A 22 -4.65 8.18 4.02
CA LEU A 22 -3.54 8.97 4.53
C LEU A 22 -3.70 9.12 6.04
N VAL A 23 -2.57 9.06 6.74
CA VAL A 23 -2.49 9.08 8.21
C VAL A 23 -1.53 10.19 8.67
N LYS A 24 -1.35 10.33 9.97
CA LYS A 24 -0.40 11.25 10.58
C LYS A 24 0.95 11.26 9.85
N GLY A 25 1.48 12.45 9.55
CA GLY A 25 2.72 12.66 8.83
C GLY A 25 2.58 12.74 7.32
N ASN A 26 1.44 12.31 6.74
CA ASN A 26 1.19 12.46 5.32
C ASN A 26 0.85 13.91 4.94
N ILE A 27 1.17 14.24 3.68
CA ILE A 27 0.85 15.53 3.04
C ILE A 27 -0.13 15.25 1.90
N PHE A 28 -1.11 16.11 1.75
CA PHE A 28 -2.06 16.06 0.65
C PHE A 28 -2.40 17.47 0.15
N GLY A 29 -2.93 17.54 -1.09
CA GLY A 29 -3.25 18.80 -1.75
C GLY A 29 -2.02 19.57 -2.22
N GLU A 30 -0.85 18.95 -2.21
CA GLU A 30 0.44 19.50 -2.63
C GLU A 30 0.48 19.84 -4.12
N MET A 31 -0.26 19.10 -4.95
CA MET A 31 -0.28 19.31 -6.41
C MET A 31 -0.73 20.72 -6.77
N SER A 32 -1.75 21.23 -6.10
CA SER A 32 -2.25 22.57 -6.34
C SER A 32 -1.38 23.71 -5.77
N LEU A 33 -0.31 23.42 -5.07
CA LEU A 33 0.71 24.42 -4.71
C LEU A 33 1.65 24.71 -5.88
N VAL A 34 1.82 23.75 -6.78
CA VAL A 34 2.78 23.79 -7.88
C VAL A 34 2.07 23.96 -9.24
N ASP A 35 0.88 23.37 -9.37
CA ASP A 35 0.09 23.36 -10.60
C ASP A 35 -1.22 24.16 -10.38
N ASP A 36 -1.53 25.09 -11.27
CA ASP A 36 -2.76 25.91 -11.22
C ASP A 36 -4.03 25.14 -11.64
N LYS A 37 -3.98 23.82 -11.63
CA LYS A 37 -5.12 22.96 -11.95
C LYS A 37 -6.08 22.77 -10.78
N PRO A 38 -7.34 22.44 -11.06
CA PRO A 38 -8.30 22.06 -10.04
C PRO A 38 -7.82 20.88 -9.18
N ARG A 39 -8.40 20.72 -8.00
CA ARG A 39 -8.13 19.55 -7.13
C ARG A 39 -8.35 18.26 -7.90
N SER A 40 -7.39 17.35 -7.85
CA SER A 40 -7.38 16.10 -8.60
C SER A 40 -8.23 14.99 -7.95
N ALA A 41 -8.51 15.10 -6.65
CA ALA A 41 -9.26 14.13 -5.86
C ALA A 41 -10.01 14.82 -4.72
N THR A 42 -10.96 14.11 -4.13
CA THR A 42 -11.67 14.48 -2.91
C THR A 42 -11.03 13.79 -1.71
N ILE A 43 -11.08 14.47 -0.56
CA ILE A 43 -10.55 13.93 0.69
C ILE A 43 -11.66 13.96 1.73
N ALA A 44 -11.91 12.81 2.36
CA ALA A 44 -12.85 12.67 3.45
C ALA A 44 -12.13 12.20 4.71
N ALA A 45 -12.45 12.81 5.85
CA ALA A 45 -11.96 12.36 7.14
C ALA A 45 -12.69 11.07 7.54
N LEU A 46 -11.92 10.06 7.97
CA LEU A 46 -12.47 8.79 8.48
C LEU A 46 -12.67 8.84 10.00
N GLU A 47 -12.02 9.79 10.65
CA GLU A 47 -12.07 10.04 12.09
C GLU A 47 -11.73 11.52 12.37
N ASP A 48 -11.76 11.95 13.62
CA ASP A 48 -11.35 13.29 14.02
C ASP A 48 -9.90 13.54 13.59
N THR A 49 -9.72 14.48 12.68
CA THR A 49 -8.47 14.70 11.97
C THR A 49 -7.97 16.12 12.10
N GLU A 50 -6.73 16.26 12.54
CA GLU A 50 -6.05 17.55 12.63
C GLU A 50 -5.05 17.73 11.50
N VAL A 51 -5.14 18.88 10.80
CA VAL A 51 -4.27 19.24 9.69
C VAL A 51 -3.60 20.59 9.90
N ARG A 52 -2.36 20.71 9.45
CA ARG A 52 -1.70 22.03 9.32
C ARG A 52 -1.83 22.49 7.88
N ILE A 53 -2.40 23.64 7.68
CA ILE A 53 -2.56 24.26 6.35
C ILE A 53 -1.29 25.05 6.02
N LEU A 54 -0.79 24.83 4.80
CA LEU A 54 0.29 25.60 4.19
C LEU A 54 -0.29 26.33 2.97
N SER A 55 -0.31 27.67 3.00
CA SER A 55 -0.73 28.46 1.84
C SER A 55 0.37 28.50 0.78
N ARG A 56 0.00 28.86 -0.46
CA ARG A 56 0.94 29.02 -1.57
C ARG A 56 2.02 30.05 -1.25
N GLU A 57 1.65 31.20 -0.74
CA GLU A 57 2.57 32.29 -0.41
C GLU A 57 3.60 31.86 0.65
N ARG A 58 3.13 31.11 1.66
CA ARG A 58 4.03 30.55 2.67
C ARG A 58 4.96 29.50 2.10
N PHE A 59 4.47 28.68 1.18
CA PHE A 59 5.28 27.67 0.51
C PHE A 59 6.35 28.32 -0.36
N GLU A 60 6.01 29.32 -1.14
CA GLU A 60 6.95 30.10 -1.99
C GLU A 60 8.00 30.80 -1.12
N SER A 61 7.59 31.52 -0.08
CA SER A 61 8.52 32.14 0.87
C SER A 61 9.46 31.15 1.55
N MET A 62 8.97 29.97 1.89
CA MET A 62 9.80 28.89 2.46
C MET A 62 10.83 28.40 1.44
N LEU A 63 10.48 28.29 0.16
CA LEU A 63 11.42 27.87 -0.88
C LEU A 63 12.49 28.94 -1.16
N GLU A 64 12.12 30.21 -1.13
CA GLU A 64 13.08 31.33 -1.28
C GLU A 64 14.11 31.34 -0.15
N GLN A 65 13.66 31.10 1.09
CA GLN A 65 14.53 31.10 2.25
C GLN A 65 15.36 29.82 2.37
N ASN A 66 14.80 28.68 2.00
CA ASN A 66 15.45 27.38 2.05
C ASN A 66 15.02 26.47 0.88
N PRO A 67 15.70 26.58 -0.27
CA PRO A 67 15.38 25.75 -1.45
C PRO A 67 15.42 24.23 -1.19
N ARG A 68 16.20 23.80 -0.22
CA ARG A 68 16.29 22.36 0.15
C ARG A 68 15.03 21.83 0.85
N ALA A 69 14.16 22.72 1.34
CA ALA A 69 12.89 22.32 1.95
C ALA A 69 11.93 21.59 0.99
N VAL A 70 12.14 21.74 -0.33
CA VAL A 70 11.38 21.01 -1.35
C VAL A 70 11.78 19.54 -1.46
N ILE A 71 12.99 19.13 -1.03
CA ILE A 71 13.51 17.78 -1.21
C ILE A 71 12.63 16.70 -0.56
N PRO A 72 12.13 16.85 0.68
CA PRO A 72 11.20 15.90 1.26
C PRO A 72 9.91 15.76 0.44
N LEU A 73 9.36 16.87 -0.06
CA LEU A 73 8.17 16.86 -0.90
C LEU A 73 8.43 16.13 -2.23
N LEU A 74 9.52 16.43 -2.91
CA LEU A 74 9.91 15.74 -4.15
C LEU A 74 10.12 14.23 -3.91
N LYS A 75 10.75 13.84 -2.81
CA LYS A 75 10.89 12.43 -2.44
C LYS A 75 9.52 11.75 -2.33
N GLN A 76 8.55 12.40 -1.71
CA GLN A 76 7.20 11.88 -1.61
C GLN A 76 6.53 11.71 -2.98
N VAL A 77 6.60 12.75 -3.82
CA VAL A 77 6.03 12.70 -5.18
C VAL A 77 6.67 11.61 -6.02
N PHE A 78 8.00 11.52 -6.04
CA PHE A 78 8.71 10.47 -6.78
C PHE A 78 8.43 9.06 -6.25
N GLN A 79 8.20 8.92 -4.96
CA GLN A 79 7.78 7.63 -4.40
C GLN A 79 6.37 7.25 -4.89
N ARG A 80 5.42 8.21 -4.87
CA ARG A 80 4.07 7.99 -5.44
C ARG A 80 4.12 7.60 -6.92
N VAL A 81 4.91 8.31 -7.72
CA VAL A 81 5.09 7.98 -9.14
C VAL A 81 5.65 6.57 -9.33
N ARG A 82 6.67 6.20 -8.56
CA ARG A 82 7.22 4.84 -8.61
C ARG A 82 6.17 3.78 -8.25
N TYR A 83 5.42 4.02 -7.19
CA TYR A 83 4.34 3.12 -6.78
C TYR A 83 3.27 2.98 -7.87
N LEU A 84 2.80 4.09 -8.45
CA LEU A 84 1.83 4.07 -9.53
C LEU A 84 2.37 3.33 -10.77
N ASN A 85 3.63 3.56 -11.14
CA ASN A 85 4.26 2.83 -12.24
C ASN A 85 4.33 1.32 -11.96
N GLN A 86 4.60 0.93 -10.72
CA GLN A 86 4.63 -0.46 -10.30
C GLN A 86 3.25 -1.10 -10.35
N MET A 87 2.23 -0.38 -9.85
CA MET A 87 0.83 -0.81 -9.95
C MET A 87 0.42 -0.96 -11.41
N VAL A 88 0.69 0.03 -12.26
CA VAL A 88 0.41 -0.06 -13.70
C VAL A 88 1.12 -1.25 -14.32
N THR A 89 2.39 -1.49 -13.99
CA THR A 89 3.14 -2.64 -14.52
C THR A 89 2.58 -3.98 -13.99
N ALA A 90 2.15 -4.04 -12.75
CA ALA A 90 1.50 -5.21 -12.17
C ALA A 90 0.12 -5.48 -12.81
N PHE A 91 -0.58 -4.41 -13.25
CA PHE A 91 -1.91 -4.46 -13.85
C PHE A 91 -1.91 -4.40 -15.40
N CYS A 92 -0.78 -4.15 -16.06
CA CYS A 92 -0.68 -4.10 -17.55
C CYS A 92 -0.92 -5.43 -18.26
N GLY A 93 -1.60 -6.38 -17.61
CA GLY A 93 -2.24 -7.53 -18.24
C GLY A 93 -3.72 -7.55 -17.90
N GLN A 94 -4.50 -6.53 -18.29
CA GLN A 94 -5.96 -6.43 -18.09
C GLN A 94 -6.42 -6.55 -16.63
N ALA A 95 -6.69 -5.42 -15.98
CA ALA A 95 -7.32 -5.41 -14.67
C ALA A 95 -8.42 -4.35 -14.59
N SER A 96 -9.53 -4.75 -14.06
CA SER A 96 -10.54 -3.85 -13.49
C SER A 96 -9.91 -3.11 -12.31
N THR A 97 -9.86 -1.79 -12.37
CA THR A 97 -9.21 -0.89 -11.39
C THR A 97 -10.11 -0.56 -10.19
N GLY A 98 -10.99 -1.47 -9.77
CA GLY A 98 -11.90 -1.28 -8.64
C GLY A 98 -11.59 -2.20 -7.46
N THR A 99 -11.97 -1.78 -6.27
CA THR A 99 -12.01 -2.68 -5.10
C THR A 99 -13.12 -3.70 -5.33
N VAL A 100 -12.79 -4.98 -5.30
CA VAL A 100 -13.75 -6.07 -5.40
C VAL A 100 -14.08 -6.56 -3.99
N GLU A 101 -15.35 -6.55 -3.64
CA GLU A 101 -15.82 -7.17 -2.41
C GLU A 101 -16.04 -8.67 -2.62
N LEU A 102 -15.39 -9.48 -1.79
CA LEU A 102 -15.50 -10.94 -1.81
C LEU A 102 -16.65 -11.38 -0.89
N ALA A 103 -17.87 -10.96 -1.21
CA ALA A 103 -19.03 -11.10 -0.31
C ALA A 103 -19.41 -12.57 0.00
N ALA A 104 -19.05 -13.52 -0.86
CA ALA A 104 -19.49 -14.92 -0.72
C ALA A 104 -18.39 -15.86 -0.18
N GLN A 105 -17.12 -15.57 -0.47
CA GLN A 105 -15.99 -16.44 -0.09
C GLN A 105 -14.74 -15.57 0.15
N PRO A 106 -14.55 -15.01 1.36
CA PRO A 106 -13.33 -14.26 1.69
C PRO A 106 -12.12 -15.19 1.67
N LEU A 107 -10.95 -14.65 1.32
CA LEU A 107 -9.70 -15.35 1.58
C LEU A 107 -9.40 -15.28 3.07
N ARG A 108 -8.64 -16.26 3.55
CA ARG A 108 -8.25 -16.36 4.96
C ARG A 108 -6.74 -16.30 5.07
N LEU A 109 -6.22 -15.33 5.82
CA LEU A 109 -4.81 -15.21 6.13
C LEU A 109 -4.58 -15.62 7.59
N THR A 110 -3.74 -16.61 7.81
CA THR A 110 -3.44 -17.15 9.14
C THR A 110 -1.94 -16.99 9.44
N ALA A 111 -1.59 -16.57 10.64
CA ALA A 111 -0.19 -16.46 11.06
C ALA A 111 0.39 -17.82 11.39
N GLU A 112 1.60 -18.12 10.89
CA GLU A 112 2.36 -19.34 11.23
C GLU A 112 3.47 -19.10 12.27
N THR A 113 3.87 -17.85 12.47
CA THR A 113 4.94 -17.46 13.41
C THR A 113 4.44 -16.47 14.44
N GLU A 114 5.12 -16.35 15.56
CA GLU A 114 4.76 -15.40 16.62
C GLU A 114 4.82 -13.95 16.13
N GLU A 115 5.82 -13.61 15.30
CA GLU A 115 5.96 -12.29 14.72
C GLU A 115 4.82 -11.97 13.75
N ALA A 116 4.37 -12.96 12.98
CA ALA A 116 3.21 -12.80 12.11
C ALA A 116 1.91 -12.64 12.92
N GLU A 117 1.74 -13.40 14.00
CA GLU A 117 0.57 -13.29 14.90
C GLU A 117 0.52 -11.94 15.60
N GLN A 118 1.66 -11.43 16.06
CA GLN A 118 1.76 -10.09 16.63
C GLN A 118 1.40 -9.00 15.61
N ALA A 119 1.92 -9.11 14.37
CA ALA A 119 1.62 -8.17 13.29
C ALA A 119 0.12 -8.14 12.93
N MET A 120 -0.54 -9.29 12.95
CA MET A 120 -1.98 -9.40 12.67
C MET A 120 -2.86 -8.98 13.86
N GLN A 121 -2.27 -8.76 15.04
CA GLN A 121 -3.01 -8.59 16.31
C GLN A 121 -3.98 -9.76 16.60
N GLY A 122 -3.62 -10.97 16.15
CA GLY A 122 -4.41 -12.19 16.23
C GLY A 122 -3.93 -13.24 15.24
N LYS A 123 -4.53 -14.42 15.32
CA LYS A 123 -4.11 -15.57 14.48
C LYS A 123 -4.61 -15.52 13.04
N GLU A 124 -5.73 -14.83 12.78
CA GLU A 124 -6.44 -14.94 11.52
C GLU A 124 -7.08 -13.62 11.11
N ILE A 125 -7.04 -13.32 9.82
CA ILE A 125 -7.74 -12.19 9.18
C ILE A 125 -8.55 -12.74 8.00
N GLU A 126 -9.83 -12.36 7.92
CA GLU A 126 -10.65 -12.55 6.73
C GLU A 126 -10.44 -11.39 5.76
N ILE A 127 -9.94 -11.71 4.56
CA ILE A 127 -9.77 -10.75 3.47
C ILE A 127 -11.06 -10.72 2.65
N SER A 128 -11.90 -9.75 2.93
CA SER A 128 -13.19 -9.53 2.24
C SER A 128 -13.11 -8.53 1.09
N LYS A 129 -11.98 -7.84 0.95
CA LYS A 129 -11.75 -6.80 -0.08
C LYS A 129 -10.42 -7.00 -0.78
N ILE A 130 -10.41 -6.88 -2.11
CA ILE A 130 -9.22 -6.94 -2.94
C ILE A 130 -9.18 -5.67 -3.81
N PRO A 131 -8.01 -5.07 -4.05
CA PRO A 131 -6.67 -5.51 -3.62
C PRO A 131 -6.45 -5.36 -2.11
N PHE A 132 -5.72 -6.31 -1.51
CA PHE A 132 -5.33 -6.31 -0.10
C PHE A 132 -3.82 -6.12 0.01
N GLN A 133 -3.39 -5.02 0.59
CA GLN A 133 -1.99 -4.61 0.64
C GLN A 133 -1.36 -4.95 1.98
N ILE A 134 -0.18 -5.57 1.93
CA ILE A 134 0.63 -5.90 3.09
C ILE A 134 1.96 -5.14 3.02
N GLY A 135 2.37 -4.55 4.12
CA GLY A 135 3.65 -3.86 4.18
C GLY A 135 4.04 -3.43 5.59
N ARG A 136 5.21 -2.84 5.71
CA ARG A 136 5.74 -2.40 7.01
C ARG A 136 5.10 -1.10 7.47
N THR A 137 4.73 -1.06 8.73
CA THR A 137 4.31 0.17 9.42
C THR A 137 5.30 1.31 9.20
N SER A 138 4.81 2.47 8.82
CA SER A 138 5.64 3.64 8.62
C SER A 138 4.91 4.90 9.07
N SER A 139 5.49 5.62 10.02
CA SER A 139 5.00 6.93 10.47
C SER A 139 5.00 8.00 9.37
N SER A 140 5.73 7.77 8.29
CA SER A 140 5.84 8.65 7.13
C SER A 140 5.33 7.99 5.84
N SER A 141 4.36 7.09 5.92
CA SER A 141 3.81 6.46 4.74
C SER A 141 3.14 7.48 3.84
N VAL A 142 3.76 7.72 2.72
CA VAL A 142 3.29 8.59 1.63
C VAL A 142 2.22 7.88 0.80
N PHE A 143 2.09 6.58 0.99
CA PHE A 143 1.29 5.68 0.17
C PHE A 143 -0.04 5.27 0.80
N GLY A 144 -0.40 5.88 1.93
CA GLY A 144 -1.52 5.42 2.74
C GLY A 144 -1.10 4.32 3.72
N SER A 145 -2.08 3.77 4.42
CA SER A 145 -1.92 2.59 5.26
C SER A 145 -2.01 1.33 4.40
N ASN A 146 -1.23 0.31 4.73
CA ASN A 146 -1.52 -1.04 4.25
C ASN A 146 -2.83 -1.54 4.87
N ASP A 147 -3.43 -2.57 4.29
CA ASP A 147 -4.54 -3.27 4.93
C ASP A 147 -4.04 -4.13 6.10
N LEU A 148 -2.80 -4.64 5.98
CA LEU A 148 -2.05 -5.25 7.07
C LEU A 148 -0.70 -4.53 7.23
N ASP A 149 -0.55 -3.83 8.35
CA ASP A 149 0.69 -3.16 8.73
C ASP A 149 1.53 -4.08 9.63
N ILE A 150 2.78 -4.32 9.22
CA ILE A 150 3.74 -5.15 9.95
C ILE A 150 4.72 -4.25 10.70
N GLU A 151 4.79 -4.38 12.02
CA GLU A 151 5.83 -3.78 12.83
C GLU A 151 7.14 -4.53 12.63
N ASP A 152 8.05 -3.95 11.86
CA ASP A 152 9.36 -4.52 11.55
C ASP A 152 10.47 -3.57 12.03
N THR A 153 11.52 -4.13 12.61
CA THR A 153 12.65 -3.38 13.17
C THR A 153 13.90 -3.56 12.32
N GLU A 154 14.86 -2.63 12.44
CA GLU A 154 16.12 -2.76 11.72
C GLU A 154 16.94 -4.00 12.15
N PRO A 155 17.52 -4.72 11.18
CA PRO A 155 17.51 -4.48 9.73
C PRO A 155 16.22 -4.93 9.06
N TYR A 156 15.48 -3.98 8.50
CA TYR A 156 14.15 -4.21 7.93
C TYR A 156 14.12 -5.37 6.92
N ARG A 157 13.15 -6.25 7.08
CA ARG A 157 12.85 -7.36 6.16
C ARG A 157 11.66 -7.01 5.27
N VAL A 158 10.65 -6.35 5.83
CA VAL A 158 9.43 -5.99 5.12
C VAL A 158 9.52 -4.56 4.60
N SER A 159 9.23 -4.36 3.32
CA SER A 159 9.14 -3.04 2.69
C SER A 159 7.83 -2.35 3.07
N ARG A 160 7.79 -1.01 3.02
CA ARG A 160 6.60 -0.21 3.38
C ARG A 160 5.34 -0.59 2.59
N CYS A 161 5.49 -0.86 1.31
CA CYS A 161 4.52 -1.54 0.47
C CYS A 161 5.22 -2.80 -0.01
N HIS A 162 4.89 -3.97 0.53
CA HIS A 162 5.67 -5.16 0.27
C HIS A 162 5.06 -6.04 -0.80
N CYS A 163 3.83 -6.44 -0.61
CA CYS A 163 3.09 -7.22 -1.59
C CYS A 163 1.60 -6.88 -1.58
N LEU A 164 0.92 -7.35 -2.60
CA LEU A 164 -0.49 -7.14 -2.85
C LEU A 164 -1.14 -8.48 -3.19
N ILE A 165 -2.25 -8.80 -2.53
CA ILE A 165 -3.13 -9.89 -2.95
C ILE A 165 -4.20 -9.27 -3.83
N THR A 166 -4.38 -9.80 -5.03
CA THR A 166 -5.30 -9.24 -6.03
C THR A 166 -5.97 -10.31 -6.90
N ILE A 167 -6.95 -9.89 -7.68
CA ILE A 167 -7.63 -10.73 -8.65
C ILE A 167 -7.45 -10.14 -10.06
N VAL A 168 -7.08 -10.99 -11.00
CA VAL A 168 -6.95 -10.65 -12.43
C VAL A 168 -7.59 -11.76 -13.23
N ASP A 169 -8.49 -11.44 -14.15
CA ASP A 169 -9.21 -12.42 -14.96
C ASP A 169 -9.86 -13.55 -14.14
N ASN A 170 -10.44 -13.18 -12.99
CA ASN A 170 -11.06 -14.08 -12.02
C ASN A 170 -10.10 -15.10 -11.38
N GLN A 171 -8.80 -14.81 -11.39
CA GLN A 171 -7.76 -15.61 -10.73
C GLN A 171 -7.02 -14.78 -9.69
N TYR A 172 -6.71 -15.41 -8.54
CA TYR A 172 -6.01 -14.74 -7.45
C TYR A 172 -4.50 -14.74 -7.68
N TYR A 173 -3.86 -13.66 -7.27
CA TYR A 173 -2.40 -13.49 -7.38
C TYR A 173 -1.84 -12.85 -6.12
N VAL A 174 -0.65 -13.27 -5.73
CA VAL A 174 0.26 -12.45 -4.92
C VAL A 174 1.18 -11.71 -5.88
N VAL A 175 1.27 -10.39 -5.72
CA VAL A 175 2.13 -9.50 -6.51
C VAL A 175 3.11 -8.83 -5.57
N ASP A 176 4.40 -8.96 -5.83
CA ASP A 176 5.42 -8.20 -5.11
C ASP A 176 5.45 -6.76 -5.62
N THR A 177 5.33 -5.79 -4.72
CA THR A 177 5.29 -4.36 -5.06
C THR A 177 6.68 -3.70 -4.99
N VAL A 178 7.67 -4.39 -5.54
CA VAL A 178 9.10 -4.02 -5.55
C VAL A 178 9.69 -3.96 -4.14
N SER A 179 9.46 -5.01 -3.39
CA SER A 179 10.07 -5.18 -2.09
C SER A 179 11.60 -5.33 -2.21
N SER A 180 12.32 -4.94 -1.16
CA SER A 180 13.79 -4.97 -1.18
C SER A 180 14.35 -6.40 -1.13
N ARG A 181 13.63 -7.31 -0.45
CA ARG A 181 14.08 -8.68 -0.19
C ARG A 181 13.27 -9.75 -0.91
N GLY A 182 12.15 -9.38 -1.50
CA GLY A 182 11.22 -10.27 -2.18
C GLY A 182 10.20 -10.91 -1.26
N THR A 183 9.19 -11.48 -1.89
CA THR A 183 8.13 -12.28 -1.29
C THR A 183 8.35 -13.74 -1.74
N VAL A 184 8.10 -14.71 -0.87
CA VAL A 184 8.15 -16.12 -1.24
C VAL A 184 6.75 -16.70 -1.09
N VAL A 185 6.25 -17.35 -2.15
CA VAL A 185 4.95 -18.02 -2.19
C VAL A 185 5.19 -19.48 -2.60
N ASP A 186 4.86 -20.42 -1.74
CA ASP A 186 5.05 -21.86 -1.94
C ASP A 186 6.47 -22.22 -2.42
N GLY A 187 7.48 -21.57 -1.86
CA GLY A 187 8.88 -21.73 -2.24
C GLY A 187 9.31 -20.96 -3.49
N SER A 188 8.38 -20.35 -4.23
CA SER A 188 8.67 -19.52 -5.39
C SER A 188 8.92 -18.07 -4.97
N LYS A 189 10.12 -17.57 -5.20
CA LYS A 189 10.48 -16.17 -4.88
C LYS A 189 10.06 -15.22 -5.98
N ILE A 190 9.38 -14.13 -5.57
CA ILE A 190 9.00 -13.02 -6.45
C ILE A 190 9.53 -11.70 -5.89
N GLY A 191 9.76 -10.73 -6.74
CA GLY A 191 10.27 -9.42 -6.32
C GLY A 191 11.74 -9.44 -5.86
N GLY A 192 12.13 -8.48 -5.04
CA GLY A 192 13.54 -8.28 -4.71
C GLY A 192 14.37 -8.04 -5.98
N ARG A 193 15.26 -8.97 -6.32
CA ARG A 193 16.06 -8.96 -7.55
C ARG A 193 15.54 -9.88 -8.66
N GLU A 194 14.49 -10.64 -8.36
CA GLU A 194 13.90 -11.60 -9.32
C GLU A 194 13.12 -10.86 -10.42
N GLU A 195 13.09 -11.44 -11.62
CA GLU A 195 12.29 -10.93 -12.72
C GLU A 195 10.80 -11.20 -12.48
N LEU A 196 10.46 -12.35 -11.90
CA LEU A 196 9.09 -12.72 -11.56
C LEU A 196 8.54 -11.77 -10.51
N LYS A 197 7.39 -11.18 -10.77
CA LYS A 197 6.75 -10.19 -9.89
C LYS A 197 5.44 -10.66 -9.30
N ARG A 198 4.88 -11.75 -9.78
CA ARG A 198 3.60 -12.29 -9.31
C ARG A 198 3.55 -13.81 -9.39
N VAL A 199 2.76 -14.42 -8.50
CA VAL A 199 2.44 -15.86 -8.50
C VAL A 199 0.93 -16.01 -8.52
N LEU A 200 0.44 -16.91 -9.37
CA LEU A 200 -0.96 -17.36 -9.39
C LEU A 200 -1.23 -18.20 -8.14
N LEU A 201 -2.37 -17.95 -7.52
CA LEU A 201 -2.88 -18.74 -6.41
C LEU A 201 -4.05 -19.61 -6.91
N GLU A 202 -3.91 -20.89 -6.81
CA GLU A 202 -4.99 -21.85 -7.05
C GLU A 202 -5.88 -21.95 -5.81
N SER A 203 -7.01 -22.69 -5.89
CA SER A 203 -7.81 -22.98 -4.70
C SER A 203 -7.03 -23.86 -3.73
N GLY A 204 -7.00 -23.50 -2.45
CA GLY A 204 -6.29 -24.21 -1.41
C GLY A 204 -5.41 -23.31 -0.54
N LYS A 205 -4.46 -23.92 0.16
CA LYS A 205 -3.54 -23.23 1.07
C LYS A 205 -2.22 -22.90 0.38
N HIS A 206 -1.77 -21.68 0.57
CA HIS A 206 -0.51 -21.15 0.06
C HIS A 206 0.31 -20.56 1.20
N ARG A 207 1.57 -20.89 1.23
CA ARG A 207 2.49 -20.37 2.23
C ARG A 207 3.16 -19.09 1.74
N LEU A 208 3.02 -18.01 2.50
CA LEU A 208 3.50 -16.67 2.15
C LEU A 208 4.57 -16.19 3.15
N LEU A 209 5.78 -15.86 2.68
CA LEU A 209 6.85 -15.29 3.48
C LEU A 209 7.19 -13.88 2.97
N LEU A 210 7.22 -12.89 3.86
CA LEU A 210 7.51 -11.50 3.52
C LEU A 210 8.95 -11.14 3.90
N GLY A 211 9.81 -10.84 2.93
CA GLY A 211 11.20 -10.43 3.20
C GLY A 211 12.24 -11.53 3.01
N GLY A 212 11.90 -12.54 2.21
CA GLY A 212 12.79 -13.64 1.81
C GLY A 212 12.63 -14.91 2.66
N GLU A 213 13.40 -15.92 2.33
CA GLU A 213 13.25 -17.28 2.87
C GLU A 213 13.46 -17.41 4.39
N GLU A 214 14.32 -16.56 4.96
CA GLU A 214 14.63 -16.54 6.40
C GLU A 214 13.77 -15.52 7.16
N SER A 215 12.64 -15.12 6.60
CA SER A 215 11.78 -14.12 7.24
C SER A 215 11.01 -14.71 8.41
N PRO A 216 10.88 -14.00 9.53
CA PRO A 216 10.00 -14.40 10.62
C PRO A 216 8.52 -14.14 10.32
N TYR A 217 8.20 -13.41 9.24
CA TYR A 217 6.82 -13.07 8.86
C TYR A 217 6.28 -14.12 7.89
N VAL A 218 5.73 -15.20 8.44
CA VAL A 218 5.21 -16.36 7.70
C VAL A 218 3.71 -16.48 7.92
N PHE A 219 2.98 -16.62 6.83
CA PHE A 219 1.53 -16.71 6.81
C PHE A 219 1.06 -17.85 5.92
N ASP A 220 -0.07 -18.46 6.28
CA ASP A 220 -0.88 -19.30 5.41
C ASP A 220 -2.01 -18.46 4.81
N LEU A 221 -2.12 -18.46 3.50
CA LEU A 221 -3.20 -17.83 2.74
C LEU A 221 -4.09 -18.92 2.14
N GLU A 222 -5.33 -19.01 2.60
CA GLU A 222 -6.32 -19.94 2.07
C GLU A 222 -7.18 -19.24 1.03
N VAL A 223 -7.19 -19.82 -0.17
CA VAL A 223 -7.99 -19.38 -1.33
C VAL A 223 -9.15 -20.35 -1.51
N PRO A 224 -10.40 -19.85 -1.57
CA PRO A 224 -11.60 -20.68 -1.69
C PRO A 224 -11.70 -21.49 -2.99
#